data_0a8a5cf114ab89e0709da3d6c396b1e9
#
_entry.id   0a8a5cf114ab89e0709da3d6c396b1e9
#
_cell.length_a   1.000
_cell.length_b   1.000
_cell.length_c   1.000
_cell.angle_alpha   90.00
_cell.angle_beta   90.00
_cell.angle_gamma   90.00
#
_symmetry.space_group_name_H-M   'P 1'
#
loop_
_entity.id
_entity.type
_entity.pdbx_description
1 polymer ?
#
loop_
_entity_poly.entity_id
_entity_poly.type
_entity_poly.pdbx_seq_one_letter_code
_entity_poly.pdbx_strand_id
1 'polypeptide(L)'
;MSLLAGACLTQALAAADTKAPAVGVSVAQIVEKHVAARGGLKAWRTVQTLSMSGKLDAGTPDSIERSAKIARQGMGASVKAAPAAAAQGGTDKTAQQVQLPFRLEMKRPRKSRLEIDFAGKTAVQVYDGQQGWKLRPYLNRDDVEPFTAEEAKSEETKGDLEPALVDYAAKGTQVALEGVEQVDGHNAYKLKLTLKNGDVQHIWIDAQSFLDLKVEGQPRRMDGKMRTVWISQRDFRAVQGVMVPYLCETANAGNPRTHRMMIESVTVNRSLEDARFSKPQVLVAASPTPAAPAAAAPAKK
;
A
#
# COMPACT_ATOMS: atom_id res chain seq x y z
N MET A 1 -76.43 5.13 30.09
CA MET A 1 -75.05 5.46 30.49
C MET A 1 -74.16 4.32 30.10
N SER A 2 -73.49 4.45 28.91
CA SER A 2 -72.67 3.39 28.38
C SER A 2 -71.24 3.82 28.44
N LEU A 3 -70.40 3.08 29.14
CA LEU A 3 -68.93 3.27 29.19
C LEU A 3 -68.29 2.46 28.08
N LEU A 4 -67.66 3.15 27.13
CA LEU A 4 -66.76 2.57 26.11
C LEU A 4 -65.36 2.48 26.70
N ALA A 5 -64.87 1.26 26.88
CA ALA A 5 -63.44 0.99 27.19
C ALA A 5 -62.65 0.91 25.90
N GLY A 6 -61.74 1.85 25.74
CA GLY A 6 -60.76 1.84 24.62
C GLY A 6 -59.57 0.94 24.93
N ALA A 7 -59.37 -0.09 24.13
CA ALA A 7 -58.20 -0.96 24.18
C ALA A 7 -57.08 -0.36 23.33
N CYS A 8 -56.01 0.07 23.97
CA CYS A 8 -54.74 0.45 23.31
C CYS A 8 -53.99 -0.85 22.90
N LEU A 9 -53.96 -1.14 21.60
CA LEU A 9 -53.06 -2.16 21.04
C LEU A 9 -51.65 -1.51 20.91
N THR A 10 -50.75 -1.89 21.78
CA THR A 10 -49.32 -1.68 21.59
C THR A 10 -48.79 -2.72 20.65
N GLN A 11 -48.51 -2.31 19.40
CA GLN A 11 -47.77 -3.15 18.45
C GLN A 11 -46.28 -3.09 18.83
N ALA A 12 -45.74 -4.19 19.33
CA ALA A 12 -44.32 -4.41 19.48
C ALA A 12 -43.70 -4.59 18.09
N LEU A 13 -42.90 -3.65 17.65
CA LEU A 13 -42.01 -3.87 16.48
C LEU A 13 -41.00 -4.95 16.87
N ALA A 14 -41.21 -6.15 16.33
CA ALA A 14 -40.18 -7.19 16.33
C ALA A 14 -39.03 -6.72 15.43
N ALA A 15 -37.87 -6.43 16.04
CA ALA A 15 -36.65 -6.29 15.33
C ALA A 15 -36.35 -7.60 14.61
N ALA A 16 -36.42 -7.58 13.28
CA ALA A 16 -36.00 -8.70 12.47
C ALA A 16 -34.49 -8.84 12.60
N ASP A 17 -34.04 -9.84 13.37
CA ASP A 17 -32.71 -10.37 13.31
C ASP A 17 -32.46 -10.85 11.87
N THR A 18 -31.82 -10.01 11.05
CA THR A 18 -31.29 -10.38 9.73
C THR A 18 -30.11 -11.30 9.97
N LYS A 19 -30.37 -12.56 10.27
CA LYS A 19 -29.40 -13.63 10.26
C LYS A 19 -28.76 -13.63 8.86
N ALA A 20 -27.46 -13.27 8.77
CA ALA A 20 -26.70 -13.38 7.54
C ALA A 20 -26.92 -14.79 6.94
N PRO A 21 -27.07 -14.93 5.61
CA PRO A 21 -27.29 -16.22 4.99
C PRO A 21 -26.19 -17.18 5.41
N ALA A 22 -26.57 -18.39 5.83
CA ALA A 22 -25.63 -19.44 6.21
C ALA A 22 -24.73 -19.73 5.00
N VAL A 23 -23.51 -19.26 5.04
CA VAL A 23 -22.51 -19.55 4.02
C VAL A 23 -22.13 -21.02 4.20
N GLY A 24 -22.48 -21.89 3.24
CA GLY A 24 -22.22 -23.35 3.32
C GLY A 24 -20.72 -23.70 3.30
N VAL A 25 -19.82 -22.71 3.41
CA VAL A 25 -18.35 -22.87 3.37
C VAL A 25 -17.76 -22.36 4.68
N SER A 26 -16.94 -23.18 5.33
CA SER A 26 -16.25 -22.78 6.56
C SER A 26 -15.07 -21.85 6.30
N VAL A 27 -14.66 -21.07 7.31
CA VAL A 27 -13.46 -20.22 7.26
C VAL A 27 -12.22 -21.05 6.83
N ALA A 28 -12.04 -22.23 7.41
CA ALA A 28 -10.92 -23.10 7.08
C ALA A 28 -10.90 -23.48 5.60
N GLN A 29 -12.05 -23.80 5.03
CA GLN A 29 -12.17 -24.13 3.60
C GLN A 29 -11.91 -22.91 2.70
N ILE A 30 -12.36 -21.72 3.10
CA ILE A 30 -12.05 -20.49 2.34
C ILE A 30 -10.56 -20.24 2.34
N VAL A 31 -9.91 -20.31 3.49
CA VAL A 31 -8.46 -20.11 3.61
C VAL A 31 -7.68 -21.16 2.83
N GLU A 32 -8.02 -22.43 2.94
CA GLU A 32 -7.38 -23.52 2.20
C GLU A 32 -7.44 -23.29 0.69
N LYS A 33 -8.63 -22.98 0.17
CA LYS A 33 -8.83 -22.71 -1.27
C LYS A 33 -8.10 -21.43 -1.70
N HIS A 34 -8.11 -20.39 -0.87
CA HIS A 34 -7.35 -19.16 -1.15
C HIS A 34 -5.85 -19.45 -1.23
N VAL A 35 -5.28 -20.16 -0.24
CA VAL A 35 -3.86 -20.50 -0.26
C VAL A 35 -3.51 -21.34 -1.50
N ALA A 36 -4.37 -22.30 -1.87
CA ALA A 36 -4.20 -23.09 -3.10
C ALA A 36 -4.27 -22.20 -4.35
N ALA A 37 -5.24 -21.29 -4.46
CA ALA A 37 -5.39 -20.35 -5.58
C ALA A 37 -4.18 -19.40 -5.70
N ARG A 38 -3.53 -19.05 -4.58
CA ARG A 38 -2.33 -18.23 -4.55
C ARG A 38 -1.03 -19.00 -4.86
N GLY A 39 -1.11 -20.29 -5.23
CA GLY A 39 0.04 -21.13 -5.58
C GLY A 39 0.43 -22.16 -4.53
N GLY A 40 -0.24 -22.16 -3.39
CA GLY A 40 -0.07 -23.13 -2.33
C GLY A 40 0.99 -22.77 -1.29
N LEU A 41 0.81 -23.32 -0.10
CA LEU A 41 1.65 -23.05 1.06
C LEU A 41 3.14 -23.39 0.81
N LYS A 42 3.40 -24.53 0.16
CA LYS A 42 4.77 -24.98 -0.15
C LYS A 42 5.51 -23.97 -1.03
N ALA A 43 4.87 -23.47 -2.08
CA ALA A 43 5.47 -22.50 -2.99
C ALA A 43 5.83 -21.20 -2.26
N TRP A 44 4.91 -20.64 -1.48
CA TRP A 44 5.16 -19.40 -0.74
C TRP A 44 6.27 -19.53 0.31
N ARG A 45 6.40 -20.68 0.97
CA ARG A 45 7.48 -20.94 1.94
C ARG A 45 8.86 -20.97 1.28
N THR A 46 8.97 -21.28 -0.01
CA THR A 46 10.25 -21.25 -0.75
C THR A 46 10.63 -19.85 -1.23
N VAL A 47 9.70 -18.88 -1.21
CA VAL A 47 10.00 -17.51 -1.63
C VAL A 47 10.87 -16.82 -0.59
N GLN A 48 12.08 -16.45 -0.95
CA GLN A 48 13.03 -15.70 -0.12
C GLN A 48 13.11 -14.23 -0.51
N THR A 49 12.91 -13.95 -1.80
CA THR A 49 12.91 -12.60 -2.35
C THR A 49 11.84 -12.44 -3.41
N LEU A 50 11.33 -11.22 -3.54
CA LEU A 50 10.39 -10.84 -4.56
C LEU A 50 10.80 -9.46 -5.11
N SER A 51 11.01 -9.38 -6.42
CA SER A 51 11.30 -8.12 -7.10
C SER A 51 10.20 -7.82 -8.10
N MET A 52 9.66 -6.62 -8.04
CA MET A 52 8.62 -6.13 -8.95
C MET A 52 9.07 -4.81 -9.56
N SER A 53 8.74 -4.58 -10.82
CA SER A 53 8.92 -3.29 -11.46
C SER A 53 7.73 -2.98 -12.36
N GLY A 54 7.51 -1.70 -12.65
CA GLY A 54 6.40 -1.26 -13.45
C GLY A 54 6.18 0.25 -13.33
N LYS A 55 4.93 0.68 -13.38
CA LYS A 55 4.53 2.07 -13.36
C LYS A 55 3.53 2.36 -12.26
N LEU A 56 3.68 3.51 -11.60
CA LEU A 56 2.80 4.03 -10.57
C LEU A 56 2.14 5.32 -11.06
N ASP A 57 0.81 5.41 -10.95
CA ASP A 57 0.10 6.66 -11.19
C ASP A 57 0.37 7.67 -10.07
N ALA A 58 1.03 8.77 -10.41
CA ALA A 58 1.43 9.82 -9.45
C ALA A 58 0.47 11.01 -9.41
N GLY A 59 -0.65 10.95 -10.13
CA GLY A 59 -1.63 12.03 -10.28
C GLY A 59 -1.47 12.81 -11.59
N THR A 60 -2.16 13.95 -11.70
CA THR A 60 -2.06 14.81 -12.91
C THR A 60 -0.81 15.70 -12.83
N PRO A 61 -0.27 16.17 -13.99
CA PRO A 61 0.86 17.10 -14.01
C PRO A 61 0.66 18.29 -13.09
N ASP A 62 -0.52 18.92 -13.14
CA ASP A 62 -0.87 20.07 -12.29
C ASP A 62 -0.86 19.75 -10.79
N SER A 63 -1.27 18.54 -10.40
CA SER A 63 -1.26 18.13 -8.99
C SER A 63 0.17 17.92 -8.48
N ILE A 64 1.05 17.41 -9.33
CA ILE A 64 2.47 17.20 -9.02
C ILE A 64 3.17 18.54 -8.91
N GLU A 65 2.96 19.45 -9.87
CA GLU A 65 3.56 20.78 -9.86
C GLU A 65 3.10 21.60 -8.65
N ARG A 66 1.82 21.54 -8.31
CA ARG A 66 1.24 22.20 -7.14
C ARG A 66 1.88 21.67 -5.85
N SER A 67 2.02 20.36 -5.73
CA SER A 67 2.68 19.73 -4.58
C SER A 67 4.14 20.14 -4.46
N ALA A 68 4.88 20.19 -5.58
CA ALA A 68 6.26 20.66 -5.63
C ALA A 68 6.39 22.15 -5.26
N LYS A 69 5.44 22.99 -5.71
CA LYS A 69 5.39 24.42 -5.37
C LYS A 69 5.14 24.66 -3.89
N ILE A 70 4.16 23.93 -3.30
CA ILE A 70 3.88 23.99 -1.86
C ILE A 70 5.11 23.56 -1.05
N ALA A 71 5.80 22.49 -1.46
CA ALA A 71 7.01 22.03 -0.80
C ALA A 71 8.16 23.07 -0.86
N ARG A 72 8.30 23.81 -1.97
CA ARG A 72 9.27 24.90 -2.12
C ARG A 72 8.95 26.12 -1.26
N GLN A 73 7.66 26.42 -1.03
CA GLN A 73 7.19 27.57 -0.25
C GLN A 73 7.19 27.32 1.27
N GLY A 74 7.23 26.06 1.71
CA GLY A 74 7.06 25.63 3.10
C GLY A 74 8.30 25.76 4.01
N MET A 75 9.40 26.30 3.57
CA MET A 75 10.62 26.43 4.39
C MET A 75 10.60 27.58 5.41
N GLY A 76 9.47 28.29 5.60
CA GLY A 76 9.43 29.45 6.50
C GLY A 76 8.16 29.63 7.33
N ALA A 77 7.17 28.77 7.21
CA ALA A 77 5.94 28.92 7.97
C ALA A 77 5.55 27.59 8.62
N SER A 78 5.30 27.65 9.94
CA SER A 78 4.56 26.62 10.69
C SER A 78 3.33 26.23 9.87
N VAL A 79 3.31 25.01 9.32
CA VAL A 79 2.23 24.55 8.43
C VAL A 79 1.00 24.34 9.31
N LYS A 80 0.24 25.40 9.49
CA LYS A 80 -1.20 25.30 9.69
C LYS A 80 -1.69 24.54 8.46
N ALA A 81 -2.19 23.33 8.66
CA ALA A 81 -2.66 22.47 7.57
C ALA A 81 -3.43 23.31 6.55
N ALA A 82 -2.88 23.43 5.35
CA ALA A 82 -3.60 24.09 4.28
C ALA A 82 -4.89 23.30 4.09
N PRO A 83 -6.06 23.97 4.08
CA PRO A 83 -7.31 23.30 3.78
C PRO A 83 -7.10 22.63 2.42
N ALA A 84 -7.43 21.35 2.32
CA ALA A 84 -7.55 20.69 1.03
C ALA A 84 -8.41 21.61 0.18
N ALA A 85 -7.79 22.26 -0.81
CA ALA A 85 -8.53 23.05 -1.75
C ALA A 85 -9.55 22.09 -2.32
N ALA A 86 -10.80 22.32 -1.92
CA ALA A 86 -11.94 21.60 -2.43
C ALA A 86 -11.74 21.53 -3.94
N ALA A 87 -11.58 20.33 -4.46
CA ALA A 87 -11.56 20.11 -5.89
C ALA A 87 -12.95 20.53 -6.39
N GLN A 88 -13.07 21.81 -6.74
CA GLN A 88 -14.23 22.29 -7.48
C GLN A 88 -14.20 21.52 -8.78
N GLY A 89 -15.27 20.80 -9.02
CA GLY A 89 -15.47 19.86 -10.08
C GLY A 89 -15.15 20.46 -11.45
N GLY A 90 -14.04 20.03 -11.98
CA GLY A 90 -13.82 19.91 -13.39
C GLY A 90 -13.82 18.41 -13.66
N THR A 91 -14.90 17.91 -14.24
CA THR A 91 -14.99 16.55 -14.77
C THR A 91 -14.20 16.44 -16.07
N ASP A 92 -12.95 16.86 -16.04
CA ASP A 92 -12.07 16.62 -17.17
C ASP A 92 -11.46 15.22 -17.02
N LYS A 93 -12.19 14.23 -17.57
CA LYS A 93 -11.80 12.82 -17.63
C LYS A 93 -10.58 12.58 -18.53
N THR A 94 -9.99 13.61 -19.10
CA THR A 94 -8.89 13.56 -20.07
C THR A 94 -7.54 14.01 -19.53
N ALA A 95 -7.43 14.44 -18.28
CA ALA A 95 -6.12 14.77 -17.70
C ALA A 95 -5.30 13.49 -17.57
N GLN A 96 -4.35 13.30 -18.49
CA GLN A 96 -3.45 12.15 -18.53
C GLN A 96 -2.69 12.07 -17.21
N GLN A 97 -2.81 10.93 -16.50
CA GLN A 97 -2.09 10.70 -15.28
C GLN A 97 -0.60 10.50 -15.59
N VAL A 98 0.25 11.11 -14.77
CA VAL A 98 1.69 10.91 -14.88
C VAL A 98 2.04 9.54 -14.30
N GLN A 99 2.67 8.72 -15.12
CA GLN A 99 3.15 7.41 -14.74
C GLN A 99 4.62 7.47 -14.40
N LEU A 100 4.97 7.08 -13.17
CA LEU A 100 6.35 7.04 -12.70
C LEU A 100 6.84 5.59 -12.66
N PRO A 101 8.03 5.31 -13.20
CA PRO A 101 8.66 4.01 -13.04
C PRO A 101 8.89 3.73 -11.54
N PHE A 102 8.62 2.48 -11.12
CA PHE A 102 8.95 2.04 -9.78
C PHE A 102 9.69 0.70 -9.82
N ARG A 103 10.41 0.43 -8.73
CA ARG A 103 10.97 -0.88 -8.39
C ARG A 103 10.68 -1.15 -6.92
N LEU A 104 10.10 -2.31 -6.64
CA LEU A 104 9.86 -2.81 -5.29
C LEU A 104 10.65 -4.12 -5.13
N GLU A 105 11.52 -4.16 -4.15
CA GLU A 105 12.28 -5.34 -3.77
C GLU A 105 11.94 -5.70 -2.32
N MET A 106 11.65 -6.98 -2.10
CA MET A 106 11.34 -7.53 -0.79
C MET A 106 12.21 -8.74 -0.52
N LYS A 107 12.67 -8.91 0.72
CA LYS A 107 13.51 -10.04 1.16
C LYS A 107 13.16 -10.44 2.58
N ARG A 108 13.11 -11.74 2.83
CA ARG A 108 12.96 -12.25 4.20
C ARG A 108 14.20 -11.94 5.06
N PRO A 109 14.02 -11.71 6.38
CA PRO A 109 12.76 -11.41 7.05
C PRO A 109 12.39 -9.92 6.90
N ARG A 110 11.21 -9.62 6.39
CA ARG A 110 10.57 -8.28 6.42
C ARG A 110 11.38 -7.10 5.87
N LYS A 111 12.33 -7.34 4.97
CA LYS A 111 13.09 -6.27 4.32
C LYS A 111 12.33 -5.80 3.08
N SER A 112 12.26 -4.50 2.88
CA SER A 112 11.63 -3.91 1.70
C SER A 112 12.42 -2.70 1.19
N ARG A 113 12.40 -2.48 -0.12
CA ARG A 113 12.95 -1.30 -0.78
C ARG A 113 12.06 -0.91 -1.94
N LEU A 114 11.47 0.28 -1.86
CA LEU A 114 10.70 0.90 -2.93
C LEU A 114 11.50 2.07 -3.50
N GLU A 115 11.71 2.05 -4.80
CA GLU A 115 12.30 3.14 -5.58
C GLU A 115 11.24 3.66 -6.56
N ILE A 116 11.14 4.99 -6.68
CA ILE A 116 10.25 5.66 -7.63
C ILE A 116 11.05 6.73 -8.34
N ASP A 117 11.14 6.64 -9.67
CA ASP A 117 11.89 7.59 -10.47
C ASP A 117 11.00 8.78 -10.86
N PHE A 118 11.47 9.98 -10.59
CA PHE A 118 10.78 11.22 -10.88
C PHE A 118 11.77 12.32 -11.33
N ALA A 119 11.57 12.85 -12.53
CA ALA A 119 12.34 13.99 -13.08
C ALA A 119 13.88 13.84 -12.92
N GLY A 120 14.42 12.64 -13.20
CA GLY A 120 15.85 12.35 -13.10
C GLY A 120 16.37 12.13 -11.67
N LYS A 121 15.49 12.13 -10.69
CA LYS A 121 15.80 11.80 -9.28
C LYS A 121 15.04 10.56 -8.85
N THR A 122 15.58 9.78 -7.92
CA THR A 122 14.94 8.58 -7.37
C THR A 122 14.53 8.81 -5.92
N ALA A 123 13.23 8.71 -5.65
CA ALA A 123 12.73 8.62 -4.29
C ALA A 123 12.91 7.19 -3.79
N VAL A 124 13.35 7.05 -2.53
CA VAL A 124 13.62 5.75 -1.92
C VAL A 124 12.90 5.63 -0.59
N GLN A 125 12.24 4.50 -0.38
CA GLN A 125 11.82 4.04 0.92
C GLN A 125 12.43 2.67 1.15
N VAL A 126 13.10 2.50 2.29
CA VAL A 126 13.77 1.23 2.62
C VAL A 126 13.52 0.87 4.08
N TYR A 127 13.28 -0.40 4.32
CA TYR A 127 13.11 -0.99 5.64
C TYR A 127 13.99 -2.24 5.74
N ASP A 128 14.83 -2.34 6.77
CA ASP A 128 15.78 -3.45 6.95
C ASP A 128 15.22 -4.61 7.77
N GLY A 129 13.96 -4.50 8.23
CA GLY A 129 13.29 -5.42 9.12
C GLY A 129 13.19 -4.89 10.56
N GLN A 130 13.87 -3.80 10.89
CA GLN A 130 13.86 -3.14 12.21
C GLN A 130 13.72 -1.63 12.10
N GLN A 131 14.44 -1.01 11.18
CA GLN A 131 14.47 0.43 10.96
C GLN A 131 14.16 0.76 9.51
N GLY A 132 13.62 1.94 9.29
CA GLY A 132 13.31 2.42 7.96
C GLY A 132 13.84 3.81 7.70
N TRP A 133 14.12 4.07 6.43
CA TRP A 133 14.59 5.36 5.93
C TRP A 133 13.88 5.73 4.65
N LYS A 134 13.80 7.04 4.40
CA LYS A 134 13.21 7.61 3.20
C LYS A 134 14.07 8.74 2.66
N LEU A 135 14.16 8.81 1.35
CA LEU A 135 14.74 9.89 0.57
C LEU A 135 13.66 10.41 -0.38
N ARG A 136 13.35 11.70 -0.31
CA ARG A 136 12.21 12.30 -1.04
C ARG A 136 12.64 13.54 -1.84
N PRO A 137 13.46 13.39 -2.87
CA PRO A 137 14.02 14.51 -3.63
C PRO A 137 12.95 15.33 -4.36
N TYR A 138 11.79 14.75 -4.63
CA TYR A 138 10.63 15.45 -5.21
C TYR A 138 10.00 16.50 -4.27
N LEU A 139 10.28 16.40 -2.96
CA LEU A 139 9.91 17.42 -1.95
C LEU A 139 11.05 18.40 -1.67
N ASN A 140 12.06 18.45 -2.53
CA ASN A 140 13.31 19.22 -2.32
C ASN A 140 14.02 18.83 -1.01
N ARG A 141 13.92 17.53 -0.64
CA ARG A 141 14.59 16.92 0.50
C ARG A 141 15.56 15.88 -0.04
N ASP A 142 16.80 16.30 -0.22
CA ASP A 142 17.89 15.44 -0.70
C ASP A 142 18.62 14.74 0.47
N ASP A 143 18.13 14.90 1.70
CA ASP A 143 18.60 14.21 2.90
C ASP A 143 17.83 12.91 3.15
N VAL A 144 18.49 11.95 3.80
CA VAL A 144 17.88 10.67 4.20
C VAL A 144 17.29 10.82 5.59
N GLU A 145 15.96 10.76 5.68
CA GLU A 145 15.20 10.85 6.93
C GLU A 145 14.87 9.45 7.46
N PRO A 146 14.92 9.22 8.78
CA PRO A 146 14.36 8.00 9.36
C PRO A 146 12.83 7.98 9.21
N PHE A 147 12.24 6.79 9.25
CA PHE A 147 10.79 6.64 9.34
C PHE A 147 10.28 7.22 10.67
N THR A 148 9.09 7.79 10.63
CA THR A 148 8.34 8.08 11.85
C THR A 148 7.86 6.78 12.50
N ALA A 149 7.46 6.83 13.77
CA ALA A 149 6.91 5.65 14.46
C ALA A 149 5.68 5.07 13.72
N GLU A 150 4.82 5.92 13.13
CA GLU A 150 3.67 5.48 12.34
C GLU A 150 4.10 4.79 11.04
N GLU A 151 5.11 5.32 10.35
CA GLU A 151 5.66 4.71 9.13
C GLU A 151 6.33 3.37 9.44
N ALA A 152 7.13 3.28 10.50
CA ALA A 152 7.77 2.05 10.93
C ALA A 152 6.74 0.97 11.29
N LYS A 153 5.70 1.32 12.06
CA LYS A 153 4.58 0.40 12.38
C LYS A 153 3.86 -0.06 11.12
N SER A 154 3.65 0.82 10.15
CA SER A 154 3.04 0.48 8.86
C SER A 154 3.88 -0.52 8.08
N GLU A 155 5.20 -0.37 8.04
CA GLU A 155 6.09 -1.30 7.33
C GLU A 155 6.19 -2.64 8.04
N GLU A 156 6.23 -2.65 9.37
CA GLU A 156 6.20 -3.90 10.16
C GLU A 156 4.96 -4.74 9.84
N THR A 157 3.81 -4.10 9.62
CA THR A 157 2.55 -4.80 9.28
C THR A 157 2.52 -5.27 7.82
N LYS A 158 3.16 -4.54 6.89
CA LYS A 158 3.24 -4.91 5.46
C LYS A 158 4.32 -5.94 5.15
N GLY A 159 5.24 -6.18 6.08
CA GLY A 159 6.55 -6.75 5.82
C GLY A 159 6.59 -8.23 5.44
N ASP A 160 5.46 -8.91 5.34
CA ASP A 160 5.44 -10.30 4.88
C ASP A 160 5.43 -10.34 3.34
N LEU A 161 6.26 -11.21 2.77
CA LEU A 161 6.32 -11.45 1.32
C LEU A 161 5.08 -12.13 0.79
N GLU A 162 4.52 -13.03 1.59
CA GLU A 162 3.37 -13.84 1.25
C GLU A 162 2.04 -13.12 1.55
N PRO A 163 0.94 -13.54 0.88
CA PRO A 163 -0.41 -13.10 1.22
C PRO A 163 -0.76 -13.31 2.69
N ALA A 164 -1.62 -12.45 3.24
CA ALA A 164 -1.94 -12.43 4.66
C ALA A 164 -2.44 -13.76 5.22
N LEU A 165 -3.16 -14.56 4.42
CA LEU A 165 -3.69 -15.86 4.82
C LEU A 165 -2.69 -17.03 4.71
N VAL A 166 -1.56 -16.83 4.05
CA VAL A 166 -0.48 -17.84 4.03
C VAL A 166 0.18 -17.87 5.38
N ASP A 167 0.24 -19.05 5.99
CA ASP A 167 0.80 -19.27 7.34
C ASP A 167 0.17 -18.40 8.44
N TYR A 168 -1.08 -17.96 8.27
CA TYR A 168 -1.74 -17.02 9.18
C TYR A 168 -1.73 -17.47 10.64
N ALA A 169 -1.98 -18.77 10.90
CA ALA A 169 -1.99 -19.32 12.25
C ALA A 169 -0.58 -19.29 12.89
N ALA A 170 0.48 -19.60 12.12
CA ALA A 170 1.86 -19.51 12.59
C ALA A 170 2.29 -18.06 12.90
N LYS A 171 1.69 -17.08 12.21
CA LYS A 171 1.85 -15.66 12.48
C LYS A 171 1.06 -15.17 13.69
N GLY A 172 0.23 -16.02 14.29
CA GLY A 172 -0.66 -15.66 15.42
C GLY A 172 -1.88 -14.85 14.99
N THR A 173 -2.24 -14.87 13.71
CA THR A 173 -3.43 -14.22 13.18
C THR A 173 -4.65 -15.09 13.37
N GLN A 174 -5.75 -14.52 13.85
CA GLN A 174 -7.06 -15.15 13.89
C GLN A 174 -7.89 -14.70 12.72
N VAL A 175 -8.69 -15.61 12.14
CA VAL A 175 -9.53 -15.33 10.96
C VAL A 175 -10.97 -15.67 11.28
N ALA A 176 -11.88 -14.73 11.00
CA ALA A 176 -13.33 -14.92 11.13
C ALA A 176 -14.03 -14.51 9.83
N LEU A 177 -15.09 -15.24 9.46
CA LEU A 177 -15.97 -14.87 8.34
C LEU A 177 -17.04 -13.91 8.85
N GLU A 178 -17.09 -12.70 8.30
CA GLU A 178 -18.15 -11.72 8.63
C GLU A 178 -19.38 -11.82 7.70
N GLY A 179 -19.22 -12.41 6.50
CA GLY A 179 -20.32 -12.58 5.56
C GLY A 179 -19.85 -12.63 4.11
N VAL A 180 -20.81 -12.42 3.22
CA VAL A 180 -20.57 -12.27 1.78
C VAL A 180 -21.02 -10.88 1.36
N GLU A 181 -20.16 -10.17 0.65
CA GLU A 181 -20.42 -8.83 0.11
C GLU A 181 -20.19 -8.81 -1.40
N GLN A 182 -20.81 -7.86 -2.09
CA GLN A 182 -20.53 -7.59 -3.50
C GLN A 182 -19.31 -6.64 -3.59
N VAL A 183 -18.29 -7.05 -4.31
CA VAL A 183 -17.10 -6.23 -4.62
C VAL A 183 -16.91 -6.22 -6.13
N ASP A 184 -17.07 -5.07 -6.76
CA ASP A 184 -16.88 -4.88 -8.21
C ASP A 184 -17.67 -5.89 -9.07
N GLY A 185 -18.89 -6.25 -8.65
CA GLY A 185 -19.76 -7.21 -9.34
C GLY A 185 -19.50 -8.68 -9.00
N HIS A 186 -18.56 -8.98 -8.11
CA HIS A 186 -18.23 -10.33 -7.64
C HIS A 186 -18.78 -10.57 -6.24
N ASN A 187 -19.29 -11.77 -5.97
CA ASN A 187 -19.54 -12.23 -4.60
C ASN A 187 -18.18 -12.46 -3.92
N ALA A 188 -17.97 -11.87 -2.77
CA ALA A 188 -16.74 -11.97 -2.01
C ALA A 188 -16.99 -12.38 -0.56
N TYR A 189 -16.23 -13.33 -0.06
CA TYR A 189 -16.15 -13.63 1.36
C TYR A 189 -15.40 -12.51 2.07
N LYS A 190 -16.05 -11.81 2.98
CA LYS A 190 -15.40 -10.82 3.84
C LYS A 190 -14.84 -11.52 5.07
N LEU A 191 -13.53 -11.52 5.18
CA LEU A 191 -12.81 -12.10 6.30
C LEU A 191 -12.24 -10.98 7.18
N LYS A 192 -12.43 -11.11 8.49
CA LYS A 192 -11.79 -10.31 9.52
C LYS A 192 -10.55 -11.03 10.00
N LEU A 193 -9.41 -10.37 9.91
CA LEU A 193 -8.13 -10.82 10.43
C LEU A 193 -7.81 -10.03 11.70
N THR A 194 -7.61 -10.73 12.82
CA THR A 194 -7.08 -10.13 14.04
C THR A 194 -5.62 -10.55 14.16
N LEU A 195 -4.72 -9.59 13.97
CA LEU A 195 -3.28 -9.81 13.97
C LEU A 195 -2.77 -10.05 15.40
N LYS A 196 -1.57 -10.61 15.55
CA LYS A 196 -0.95 -10.90 16.85
C LYS A 196 -0.85 -9.68 17.78
N ASN A 197 -0.69 -8.49 17.22
CA ASN A 197 -0.61 -7.23 17.97
C ASN A 197 -2.00 -6.63 18.33
N GLY A 198 -3.10 -7.33 17.96
CA GLY A 198 -4.48 -6.90 18.18
C GLY A 198 -5.05 -5.99 17.09
N ASP A 199 -4.26 -5.58 16.10
CA ASP A 199 -4.78 -4.79 14.97
C ASP A 199 -5.76 -5.64 14.15
N VAL A 200 -6.79 -5.00 13.63
CA VAL A 200 -7.82 -5.65 12.80
C VAL A 200 -7.64 -5.20 11.35
N GLN A 201 -7.74 -6.15 10.44
CA GLN A 201 -7.71 -5.93 8.99
C GLN A 201 -8.79 -6.75 8.32
N HIS A 202 -9.41 -6.24 7.25
CA HIS A 202 -10.37 -6.99 6.46
C HIS A 202 -9.81 -7.32 5.09
N ILE A 203 -10.15 -8.50 4.61
CA ILE A 203 -9.87 -8.92 3.24
C ILE A 203 -11.13 -9.50 2.60
N TRP A 204 -11.27 -9.32 1.29
CA TRP A 204 -12.37 -9.81 0.49
C TRP A 204 -11.85 -10.80 -0.54
N ILE A 205 -12.28 -12.04 -0.41
CA ILE A 205 -11.86 -13.17 -1.25
C ILE A 205 -12.96 -13.47 -2.23
N ASP A 206 -12.68 -13.47 -3.51
CA ASP A 206 -13.63 -13.84 -4.57
C ASP A 206 -14.20 -15.23 -4.33
N ALA A 207 -15.52 -15.37 -4.39
CA ALA A 207 -16.19 -16.63 -4.06
C ALA A 207 -16.01 -17.71 -5.15
N GLN A 208 -15.54 -17.35 -6.33
CA GLN A 208 -15.29 -18.25 -7.45
C GLN A 208 -13.82 -18.64 -7.60
N SER A 209 -12.97 -17.63 -7.73
CA SER A 209 -11.53 -17.85 -7.94
C SER A 209 -10.73 -18.05 -6.66
N PHE A 210 -11.29 -17.67 -5.50
CA PHE A 210 -10.60 -17.63 -4.20
C PHE A 210 -9.35 -16.72 -4.18
N LEU A 211 -9.22 -15.81 -5.13
CA LEU A 211 -8.19 -14.77 -5.12
C LEU A 211 -8.65 -13.53 -4.32
N ASP A 212 -7.70 -12.70 -3.90
CA ASP A 212 -8.01 -11.45 -3.23
C ASP A 212 -8.65 -10.47 -4.22
N LEU A 213 -9.80 -9.89 -3.90
CA LEU A 213 -10.37 -8.76 -4.63
C LEU A 213 -9.94 -7.44 -4.01
N LYS A 214 -9.97 -7.39 -2.68
CA LYS A 214 -9.70 -6.17 -1.92
C LYS A 214 -9.10 -6.52 -0.56
N VAL A 215 -8.15 -5.70 -0.13
CA VAL A 215 -7.51 -5.79 1.18
C VAL A 215 -7.60 -4.43 1.86
N GLU A 216 -7.93 -4.41 3.14
CA GLU A 216 -7.85 -3.21 3.96
C GLU A 216 -6.39 -2.92 4.31
N GLY A 217 -5.91 -1.76 3.89
CA GLY A 217 -4.57 -1.30 4.21
C GLY A 217 -4.53 -0.54 5.53
N GLN A 218 -3.33 -0.18 5.98
CA GLN A 218 -3.18 0.65 7.18
C GLN A 218 -3.87 2.02 6.97
N PRO A 219 -4.69 2.47 7.94
CA PRO A 219 -5.30 3.79 7.88
C PRO A 219 -4.23 4.88 7.75
N ARG A 220 -4.51 5.90 6.96
CA ARG A 220 -3.58 7.02 6.75
C ARG A 220 -4.20 8.31 7.25
N ARG A 221 -3.37 9.16 7.85
CA ARG A 221 -3.77 10.52 8.22
C ARG A 221 -3.81 11.39 6.98
N MET A 222 -5.01 11.86 6.63
CA MET A 222 -5.28 12.77 5.51
C MET A 222 -6.19 13.88 6.00
N ASP A 223 -5.83 15.14 5.73
CA ASP A 223 -6.59 16.32 6.17
C ASP A 223 -6.88 16.32 7.69
N GLY A 224 -5.89 15.89 8.49
CA GLY A 224 -6.01 15.80 9.93
C GLY A 224 -6.88 14.64 10.46
N LYS A 225 -7.49 13.83 9.58
CA LYS A 225 -8.34 12.69 9.93
C LYS A 225 -7.69 11.37 9.51
N MET A 226 -7.90 10.33 10.31
CA MET A 226 -7.55 8.97 9.89
C MET A 226 -8.57 8.50 8.84
N ARG A 227 -8.07 8.01 7.72
CA ARG A 227 -8.86 7.49 6.60
C ARG A 227 -8.55 6.02 6.38
N THR A 228 -9.59 5.22 6.24
CA THR A 228 -9.44 3.83 5.81
C THR A 228 -8.91 3.80 4.38
N VAL A 229 -7.99 2.89 4.14
CA VAL A 229 -7.36 2.65 2.83
C VAL A 229 -7.75 1.26 2.36
N TRP A 230 -8.08 1.11 1.09
CA TRP A 230 -8.31 -0.18 0.45
C TRP A 230 -7.36 -0.36 -0.72
N ILE A 231 -6.96 -1.59 -0.93
CA ILE A 231 -6.11 -1.99 -2.05
C ILE A 231 -6.87 -3.08 -2.80
N SER A 232 -7.38 -2.75 -3.99
CA SER A 232 -7.93 -3.75 -4.91
C SER A 232 -6.80 -4.43 -5.66
N GLN A 233 -6.89 -5.75 -5.82
CA GLN A 233 -5.89 -6.58 -6.50
C GLN A 233 -6.54 -7.25 -7.71
N ARG A 234 -5.89 -7.13 -8.87
CA ARG A 234 -6.40 -7.64 -10.14
C ARG A 234 -5.27 -8.19 -11.01
N ASP A 235 -5.65 -8.81 -12.14
CA ASP A 235 -4.71 -9.34 -13.14
C ASP A 235 -3.66 -10.26 -12.50
N PHE A 236 -4.16 -11.29 -11.83
CA PHE A 236 -3.30 -12.27 -11.18
C PHE A 236 -2.61 -13.15 -12.21
N ARG A 237 -1.29 -13.30 -12.09
CA ARG A 237 -0.47 -14.13 -12.98
C ARG A 237 0.42 -15.07 -12.18
N ALA A 238 0.62 -16.27 -12.71
CA ALA A 238 1.52 -17.25 -12.12
C ALA A 238 2.98 -16.90 -12.43
N VAL A 239 3.81 -16.80 -11.40
CA VAL A 239 5.25 -16.55 -11.51
C VAL A 239 5.98 -17.55 -10.62
N GLN A 240 6.73 -18.48 -11.21
CA GLN A 240 7.50 -19.51 -10.51
C GLN A 240 6.71 -20.23 -9.40
N GLY A 241 5.45 -20.57 -9.71
CA GLY A 241 4.58 -21.34 -8.82
C GLY A 241 3.77 -20.52 -7.81
N VAL A 242 3.96 -19.21 -7.71
CA VAL A 242 3.12 -18.33 -6.89
C VAL A 242 2.26 -17.43 -7.76
N MET A 243 1.07 -17.09 -7.26
CA MET A 243 0.12 -16.21 -7.95
C MET A 243 0.25 -14.79 -7.42
N VAL A 244 0.60 -13.83 -8.29
CA VAL A 244 0.89 -12.44 -7.94
C VAL A 244 -0.03 -11.49 -8.71
N PRO A 245 -0.63 -10.45 -8.08
CA PRO A 245 -1.40 -9.44 -8.80
C PRO A 245 -0.48 -8.56 -9.64
N TYR A 246 -0.90 -8.21 -10.86
CA TYR A 246 -0.19 -7.29 -11.76
C TYR A 246 -0.81 -5.89 -11.79
N LEU A 247 -1.99 -5.73 -11.18
CA LEU A 247 -2.61 -4.42 -10.96
C LEU A 247 -3.05 -4.30 -9.51
N CYS A 248 -2.53 -3.29 -8.82
CA CYS A 248 -2.97 -2.90 -7.48
C CYS A 248 -3.52 -1.46 -7.54
N GLU A 249 -4.75 -1.27 -7.06
CA GLU A 249 -5.39 0.05 -7.02
C GLU A 249 -5.66 0.44 -5.57
N THR A 250 -5.02 1.51 -5.12
CA THR A 250 -5.20 2.04 -3.76
C THR A 250 -6.25 3.13 -3.76
N ALA A 251 -7.29 2.97 -2.96
CA ALA A 251 -8.33 3.96 -2.70
C ALA A 251 -8.39 4.31 -1.21
N ASN A 252 -8.94 5.46 -0.87
CA ASN A 252 -9.17 5.85 0.52
C ASN A 252 -10.56 6.45 0.72
N ALA A 253 -11.09 6.35 1.94
CA ALA A 253 -12.40 6.88 2.28
C ALA A 253 -12.47 8.40 2.04
N GLY A 254 -13.44 8.82 1.22
CA GLY A 254 -13.69 10.24 0.89
C GLY A 254 -12.84 10.80 -0.25
N ASN A 255 -12.05 9.98 -0.93
CA ASN A 255 -11.39 10.37 -2.17
C ASN A 255 -11.71 9.36 -3.28
N PRO A 256 -12.41 9.76 -4.34
CA PRO A 256 -12.75 8.86 -5.45
C PRO A 256 -11.54 8.54 -6.36
N ARG A 257 -10.41 9.21 -6.17
CA ARG A 257 -9.21 8.97 -6.97
C ARG A 257 -8.48 7.74 -6.44
N THR A 258 -8.16 6.84 -7.34
CA THR A 258 -7.32 5.69 -7.07
C THR A 258 -5.89 5.95 -7.54
N HIS A 259 -4.92 5.38 -6.84
CA HIS A 259 -3.52 5.29 -7.29
C HIS A 259 -3.28 3.88 -7.79
N ARG A 260 -2.94 3.75 -9.06
CA ARG A 260 -2.66 2.46 -9.68
C ARG A 260 -1.18 2.16 -9.64
N MET A 261 -0.87 0.95 -9.26
CA MET A 261 0.45 0.34 -9.43
C MET A 261 0.30 -0.78 -10.47
N MET A 262 0.81 -0.52 -11.66
CA MET A 262 0.81 -1.45 -12.79
C MET A 262 2.15 -2.17 -12.81
N ILE A 263 2.13 -3.47 -12.49
CA ILE A 263 3.33 -4.30 -12.42
C ILE A 263 3.59 -4.86 -13.82
N GLU A 264 4.78 -4.63 -14.34
CA GLU A 264 5.19 -5.10 -15.67
C GLU A 264 6.09 -6.34 -15.58
N SER A 265 6.87 -6.45 -14.50
CA SER A 265 7.76 -7.58 -14.27
C SER A 265 7.78 -8.02 -12.83
N VAL A 266 7.80 -9.33 -12.61
CA VAL A 266 7.95 -9.96 -11.30
C VAL A 266 9.04 -11.02 -11.40
N THR A 267 9.96 -11.06 -10.45
CA THR A 267 10.99 -12.08 -10.31
C THR A 267 11.00 -12.61 -8.89
N VAL A 268 10.90 -13.92 -8.73
CA VAL A 268 10.94 -14.61 -7.44
C VAL A 268 12.32 -15.19 -7.23
N ASN A 269 12.82 -15.14 -6.00
CA ASN A 269 14.11 -15.73 -5.58
C ASN A 269 15.34 -15.19 -6.34
N ARG A 270 15.27 -13.92 -6.83
CA ARG A 270 16.47 -13.23 -7.31
C ARG A 270 17.42 -12.99 -6.13
N SER A 271 18.74 -13.15 -6.36
CA SER A 271 19.73 -12.77 -5.37
C SER A 271 19.67 -11.26 -5.09
N LEU A 272 19.49 -10.89 -3.83
CA LEU A 272 19.46 -9.51 -3.36
C LEU A 272 20.41 -9.38 -2.16
N GLU A 273 21.43 -8.53 -2.32
CA GLU A 273 22.39 -8.26 -1.26
C GLU A 273 21.72 -7.48 -0.12
N ASP A 274 22.10 -7.79 1.13
CA ASP A 274 21.53 -7.12 2.31
C ASP A 274 21.80 -5.62 2.34
N ALA A 275 22.93 -5.18 1.77
CA ALA A 275 23.27 -3.79 1.64
C ALA A 275 22.23 -2.95 0.89
N ARG A 276 21.42 -3.57 0.01
CA ARG A 276 20.32 -2.87 -0.67
C ARG A 276 19.23 -2.39 0.30
N PHE A 277 19.09 -3.04 1.42
CA PHE A 277 18.07 -2.73 2.43
C PHE A 277 18.61 -1.87 3.58
N SER A 278 19.85 -1.40 3.50
CA SER A 278 20.43 -0.48 4.46
C SER A 278 20.07 0.98 4.14
N LYS A 279 20.38 1.89 5.08
CA LYS A 279 20.18 3.33 4.92
C LYS A 279 20.76 3.81 3.58
N PRO A 280 19.97 4.48 2.71
CA PRO A 280 20.44 4.98 1.44
C PRO A 280 21.62 5.93 1.62
N GLN A 281 22.63 5.82 0.76
CA GLN A 281 23.70 6.82 0.70
C GLN A 281 23.35 7.84 -0.38
N VAL A 282 23.35 9.11 -0.01
CA VAL A 282 23.28 10.20 -0.99
C VAL A 282 24.68 10.36 -1.56
N LEU A 283 24.85 9.98 -2.82
CA LEU A 283 26.10 10.32 -3.53
C LEU A 283 26.08 11.83 -3.74
N VAL A 284 26.74 12.58 -2.85
CA VAL A 284 27.08 13.97 -3.11
C VAL A 284 28.04 13.91 -4.29
N ALA A 285 27.63 14.44 -5.45
CA ALA A 285 28.54 14.60 -6.57
C ALA A 285 29.77 15.32 -6.03
N ALA A 286 30.95 14.68 -6.09
CA ALA A 286 32.16 15.26 -5.65
C ALA A 286 32.33 16.60 -6.40
N SER A 287 32.38 17.71 -5.67
CA SER A 287 32.70 19.00 -6.25
C SER A 287 34.01 18.84 -7.04
N PRO A 288 34.08 19.30 -8.29
CA PRO A 288 35.30 19.19 -9.04
C PRO A 288 36.44 19.85 -8.21
N THR A 289 37.43 19.07 -7.87
CA THR A 289 38.65 19.58 -7.19
C THR A 289 39.16 20.74 -8.03
N PRO A 290 39.34 21.94 -7.47
CA PRO A 290 39.89 23.05 -8.23
C PRO A 290 41.24 22.62 -8.77
N ALA A 291 41.42 22.72 -10.08
CA ALA A 291 42.68 22.41 -10.74
C ALA A 291 43.80 23.24 -10.10
N ALA A 292 44.83 22.55 -9.64
CA ALA A 292 46.02 23.22 -9.10
C ALA A 292 46.55 24.23 -10.14
N PRO A 293 46.94 25.44 -9.73
CA PRO A 293 47.47 26.43 -10.66
C PRO A 293 48.72 25.86 -11.33
N ALA A 294 48.74 25.92 -12.67
CA ALA A 294 49.89 25.50 -13.47
C ALA A 294 51.13 26.26 -13.01
N ALA A 295 52.17 25.53 -12.62
CA ALA A 295 53.47 26.10 -12.26
C ALA A 295 54.04 26.92 -13.45
N ALA A 296 54.30 28.18 -13.21
CA ALA A 296 54.91 29.06 -14.19
C ALA A 296 56.32 28.54 -14.60
N ALA A 297 56.50 28.35 -15.89
CA ALA A 297 57.77 27.94 -16.45
C ALA A 297 58.88 29.03 -16.17
N PRO A 298 60.13 28.64 -15.85
CA PRO A 298 61.17 29.59 -15.58
C PRO A 298 61.59 30.30 -16.88
N ALA A 299 61.70 31.63 -16.82
CA ALA A 299 62.23 32.47 -17.89
C ALA A 299 63.71 32.15 -18.14
N LYS A 300 64.05 31.81 -19.38
CA LYS A 300 65.46 31.71 -19.84
C LYS A 300 66.00 33.09 -19.99
N LYS A 301 67.19 33.31 -19.35
CA LYS A 301 68.13 34.42 -19.65
C LYS A 301 68.86 34.14 -20.94
#